data_b0cf8b890aa926dd741cbf4791b27f6a
#
_entry.id   b0cf8b890aa926dd741cbf4791b27f6a
#
_cell.length_a   1.000
_cell.length_b   1.000
_cell.length_c   1.000
_cell.angle_alpha   90.00
_cell.angle_beta   90.00
_cell.angle_gamma   90.00
#
_symmetry.space_group_name_H-M   'P 1'
#
loop_
_entity.id
_entity.type
_entity.pdbx_description
1 polymer ?
#
loop_
_entity_poly.entity_id
_entity_poly.type
_entity_poly.pdbx_seq_one_letter_code
_entity_poly.pdbx_strand_id
1 'polypeptide(L)'
;LPQLVQAEMANLGYDIGEVDITVGTSYEATGEAMSAGTIDVGWLPGGTYAIYSQNQEVDVILTATRAGLSNDSENPADWNGDANKTLPTDQQVTFYRALIYAAPTEKGKALAEKVNAGESLTWDELNDCVWAVANTSSSAGYIYPTMWLMDHYDGKKISDLSSVLTLGYADAF
;
A
#
# COMPACT_ATOMS: atom_id res chain seq x y z
N LEU A 1 -16.09 9.16 -13.73
CA LEU A 1 -16.54 9.20 -12.32
C LEU A 1 -17.44 10.40 -12.03
N PRO A 2 -17.16 11.68 -12.44
CA PRO A 2 -18.03 12.83 -12.19
C PRO A 2 -19.49 12.60 -12.60
N GLN A 3 -19.70 12.09 -13.82
CA GLN A 3 -21.05 11.81 -14.36
C GLN A 3 -21.81 10.76 -13.55
N LEU A 4 -21.11 9.77 -12.98
CA LEU A 4 -21.74 8.76 -12.12
C LEU A 4 -22.19 9.39 -10.79
N VAL A 5 -21.35 10.26 -10.21
CA VAL A 5 -21.70 10.98 -8.98
C VAL A 5 -22.90 11.90 -9.21
N GLN A 6 -22.90 12.68 -10.30
CA GLN A 6 -24.02 13.56 -10.66
C GLN A 6 -25.32 12.76 -10.86
N ALA A 7 -25.25 11.64 -11.61
CA ALA A 7 -26.43 10.81 -11.87
C ALA A 7 -26.98 10.20 -10.58
N GLU A 8 -26.13 9.71 -9.69
CA GLU A 8 -26.58 9.10 -8.44
C GLU A 8 -27.16 10.15 -7.48
N MET A 9 -26.53 11.32 -7.39
CA MET A 9 -27.06 12.42 -6.58
C MET A 9 -28.42 12.90 -7.10
N ALA A 10 -28.60 12.96 -8.43
CA ALA A 10 -29.90 13.29 -9.03
C ALA A 10 -30.96 12.21 -8.70
N ASN A 11 -30.61 10.92 -8.71
CA ASN A 11 -31.50 9.83 -8.29
C ASN A 11 -31.94 9.98 -6.81
N LEU A 12 -31.05 10.52 -5.96
CA LEU A 12 -31.34 10.81 -4.56
C LEU A 12 -32.09 12.13 -4.34
N GLY A 13 -32.41 12.87 -5.41
CA GLY A 13 -33.16 14.12 -5.36
C GLY A 13 -32.31 15.37 -5.12
N TYR A 14 -30.99 15.27 -5.29
CA TYR A 14 -30.07 16.40 -5.16
C TYR A 14 -29.66 16.89 -6.53
N ASP A 15 -29.76 18.18 -6.76
CA ASP A 15 -29.20 18.85 -7.94
C ASP A 15 -27.82 19.40 -7.57
N ILE A 16 -26.78 18.69 -8.00
CA ILE A 16 -25.39 19.13 -7.81
C ILE A 16 -24.85 19.65 -9.14
N GLY A 17 -24.10 20.73 -9.07
CA GLY A 17 -23.46 21.34 -10.23
C GLY A 17 -22.31 20.51 -10.80
N GLU A 18 -21.24 21.18 -11.20
CA GLU A 18 -20.05 20.54 -11.71
C GLU A 18 -19.31 19.76 -10.59
N VAL A 19 -18.87 18.55 -10.91
CA VAL A 19 -18.00 17.75 -10.05
C VAL A 19 -16.59 17.81 -10.62
N ASP A 20 -15.69 18.51 -9.94
CA ASP A 20 -14.28 18.57 -10.30
C ASP A 20 -13.51 17.46 -9.60
N ILE A 21 -12.71 16.72 -10.36
CA ILE A 21 -11.88 15.63 -9.84
C ILE A 21 -10.45 15.88 -10.25
N THR A 22 -9.61 16.17 -9.26
CA THR A 22 -8.19 16.35 -9.44
C THR A 22 -7.41 15.14 -8.91
N VAL A 23 -6.46 14.66 -9.69
CA VAL A 23 -5.54 13.62 -9.26
C VAL A 23 -4.35 14.28 -8.57
N GLY A 24 -4.21 14.05 -7.27
CA GLY A 24 -3.08 14.57 -6.49
C GLY A 24 -1.74 13.97 -6.96
N THR A 25 -0.66 14.72 -6.79
CA THR A 25 0.70 14.28 -7.14
C THR A 25 1.26 13.24 -6.15
N SER A 26 0.78 13.26 -4.92
CA SER A 26 1.08 12.27 -3.88
C SER A 26 -0.07 12.21 -2.86
N TYR A 27 -0.05 11.18 -2.03
CA TYR A 27 -1.02 11.05 -0.93
C TYR A 27 -0.87 12.15 0.11
N GLU A 28 0.37 12.59 0.38
CA GLU A 28 0.67 13.69 1.29
C GLU A 28 0.10 15.01 0.75
N ALA A 29 0.34 15.32 -0.51
CA ALA A 29 -0.19 16.52 -1.14
C ALA A 29 -1.73 16.57 -1.09
N THR A 30 -2.38 15.40 -1.23
CA THR A 30 -3.84 15.29 -1.07
C THR A 30 -4.25 15.56 0.38
N GLY A 31 -3.55 14.95 1.36
CA GLY A 31 -3.81 15.16 2.79
C GLY A 31 -3.60 16.60 3.21
N GLU A 32 -2.51 17.25 2.76
CA GLU A 32 -2.24 18.66 3.02
C GLU A 32 -3.31 19.59 2.43
N ALA A 33 -3.77 19.30 1.21
CA ALA A 33 -4.83 20.07 0.56
C ALA A 33 -6.18 19.94 1.30
N MET A 34 -6.48 18.75 1.84
CA MET A 34 -7.65 18.54 2.71
C MET A 34 -7.53 19.31 4.02
N SER A 35 -6.39 19.19 4.73
CA SER A 35 -6.11 19.96 5.95
C SER A 35 -6.19 21.47 5.74
N ALA A 36 -5.73 21.95 4.60
CA ALA A 36 -5.79 23.36 4.24
C ALA A 36 -7.19 23.83 3.80
N GLY A 37 -8.17 22.92 3.66
CA GLY A 37 -9.52 23.23 3.21
C GLY A 37 -9.61 23.64 1.73
N THR A 38 -8.64 23.23 0.90
CA THR A 38 -8.63 23.51 -0.54
C THR A 38 -9.34 22.43 -1.36
N ILE A 39 -9.56 21.27 -0.77
CA ILE A 39 -10.42 20.19 -1.28
C ILE A 39 -11.34 19.67 -0.17
N ASP A 40 -12.58 19.38 -0.52
CA ASP A 40 -13.61 18.96 0.43
C ASP A 40 -13.58 17.45 0.67
N VAL A 41 -13.29 16.64 -0.36
CA VAL A 41 -13.29 15.17 -0.31
C VAL A 41 -12.07 14.63 -1.02
N GLY A 42 -11.30 13.78 -0.34
CA GLY A 42 -10.10 13.15 -0.89
C GLY A 42 -10.01 11.65 -0.59
N TRP A 43 -9.23 10.93 -1.39
CA TRP A 43 -8.93 9.51 -1.19
C TRP A 43 -7.54 9.38 -0.58
N LEU A 44 -7.46 8.85 0.64
CA LEU A 44 -6.21 8.62 1.35
C LEU A 44 -6.06 7.14 1.74
N PRO A 45 -4.85 6.58 1.67
CA PRO A 45 -4.55 5.31 2.33
C PRO A 45 -4.67 5.45 3.85
N GLY A 46 -5.00 4.36 4.55
CA GLY A 46 -5.18 4.36 6.00
C GLY A 46 -3.98 4.92 6.78
N GLY A 47 -2.74 4.67 6.32
CA GLY A 47 -1.53 5.22 6.94
C GLY A 47 -1.42 6.74 6.81
N THR A 48 -1.70 7.29 5.64
CA THR A 48 -1.73 8.75 5.42
C THR A 48 -2.87 9.38 6.21
N TYR A 49 -4.07 8.79 6.17
CA TYR A 49 -5.20 9.24 6.98
C TYR A 49 -4.83 9.32 8.47
N ALA A 50 -4.16 8.31 9.03
CA ALA A 50 -3.77 8.29 10.44
C ALA A 50 -2.86 9.47 10.84
N ILE A 51 -2.09 10.04 9.92
CA ILE A 51 -1.26 11.23 10.15
C ILE A 51 -2.16 12.46 10.32
N TYR A 52 -3.07 12.70 9.38
CA TYR A 52 -3.91 13.91 9.36
C TYR A 52 -5.10 13.85 10.32
N SER A 53 -5.56 12.66 10.72
CA SER A 53 -6.65 12.50 11.70
C SER A 53 -6.27 12.84 13.13
N GLN A 54 -4.96 12.85 13.47
CA GLN A 54 -4.49 13.12 14.83
C GLN A 54 -4.90 14.50 15.35
N ASN A 55 -4.99 15.50 14.46
CA ASN A 55 -5.37 16.87 14.80
C ASN A 55 -6.84 17.18 14.45
N GLN A 56 -7.65 16.17 14.13
CA GLN A 56 -9.03 16.35 13.66
C GLN A 56 -9.14 17.20 12.38
N GLU A 57 -8.13 17.14 11.53
CA GLU A 57 -8.06 17.89 10.27
C GLU A 57 -8.82 17.17 9.15
N VAL A 58 -8.98 15.85 9.26
CA VAL A 58 -9.61 14.99 8.25
C VAL A 58 -10.43 13.89 8.93
N ASP A 59 -11.67 13.71 8.51
CA ASP A 59 -12.58 12.67 8.99
C ASP A 59 -12.88 11.64 7.89
N VAL A 60 -13.07 10.37 8.29
CA VAL A 60 -13.52 9.32 7.37
C VAL A 60 -15.03 9.41 7.17
N ILE A 61 -15.45 9.55 5.92
CA ILE A 61 -16.88 9.51 5.55
C ILE A 61 -17.26 8.22 4.82
N LEU A 62 -16.32 7.59 4.09
CA LEU A 62 -16.52 6.35 3.34
C LEU A 62 -15.24 5.51 3.36
N THR A 63 -15.39 4.20 3.30
CA THR A 63 -14.28 3.28 3.06
C THR A 63 -14.48 2.52 1.76
N ALA A 64 -13.42 2.47 0.92
CA ALA A 64 -13.46 1.68 -0.28
C ALA A 64 -13.40 0.18 0.03
N THR A 65 -14.25 -0.60 -0.62
CA THR A 65 -14.17 -2.05 -0.63
C THR A 65 -13.60 -2.55 -1.94
N ARG A 66 -13.08 -3.75 -1.94
CA ARG A 66 -12.57 -4.46 -3.13
C ARG A 66 -12.90 -5.95 -3.03
N ALA A 67 -12.81 -6.65 -4.14
CA ALA A 67 -12.86 -8.10 -4.11
C ALA A 67 -11.65 -8.65 -3.30
N GLY A 68 -11.93 -9.57 -2.40
CA GLY A 68 -10.89 -10.30 -1.69
C GLY A 68 -10.07 -11.17 -2.63
N LEU A 69 -8.92 -11.65 -2.17
CA LEU A 69 -8.08 -12.59 -2.92
C LEU A 69 -8.38 -14.04 -2.49
N SER A 70 -8.20 -14.97 -3.41
CA SER A 70 -8.39 -16.40 -3.14
C SER A 70 -7.29 -16.98 -2.23
N ASN A 71 -6.11 -16.35 -2.21
CA ASN A 71 -5.03 -16.66 -1.29
C ASN A 71 -4.97 -15.60 -0.19
N ASP A 72 -5.03 -16.02 1.07
CA ASP A 72 -4.91 -15.17 2.25
C ASP A 72 -3.87 -15.72 3.25
N SER A 73 -2.94 -16.51 2.78
CA SER A 73 -1.88 -17.12 3.59
C SER A 73 -0.92 -16.06 4.15
N GLU A 74 -0.45 -16.30 5.36
CA GLU A 74 0.65 -15.54 5.98
C GLU A 74 2.03 -16.10 5.61
N ASN A 75 2.08 -17.30 5.03
CA ASN A 75 3.32 -17.90 4.55
C ASN A 75 3.66 -17.34 3.15
N PRO A 76 4.81 -16.65 2.98
CA PRO A 76 5.17 -16.03 1.71
C PRO A 76 5.37 -17.05 0.58
N ALA A 77 5.75 -18.29 0.86
CA ALA A 77 5.92 -19.32 -0.15
C ALA A 77 4.60 -19.65 -0.89
N ASP A 78 3.46 -19.50 -0.21
CA ASP A 78 2.13 -19.81 -0.78
C ASP A 78 1.69 -18.77 -1.85
N TRP A 79 2.41 -17.67 -1.99
CA TRP A 79 2.17 -16.63 -2.99
C TRP A 79 2.97 -16.85 -4.29
N ASN A 80 3.87 -17.83 -4.31
CA ASN A 80 4.77 -18.10 -5.42
C ASN A 80 4.29 -19.28 -6.29
N GLY A 81 4.72 -19.31 -7.54
CA GLY A 81 4.46 -20.39 -8.49
C GLY A 81 3.14 -20.26 -9.27
N ASP A 82 3.07 -21.00 -10.38
CA ASP A 82 1.94 -20.93 -11.32
C ASP A 82 0.63 -21.53 -10.77
N ALA A 83 0.73 -22.49 -9.84
CA ALA A 83 -0.42 -23.14 -9.23
C ALA A 83 -1.19 -22.24 -8.25
N ASN A 84 -0.55 -21.19 -7.75
CA ASN A 84 -1.05 -20.32 -6.69
C ASN A 84 -1.46 -18.94 -7.20
N LYS A 85 -2.04 -18.86 -8.40
CA LYS A 85 -2.57 -17.60 -8.91
C LYS A 85 -3.65 -17.09 -7.98
N THR A 86 -3.39 -15.91 -7.43
CA THR A 86 -4.34 -15.22 -6.58
C THR A 86 -5.40 -14.56 -7.45
N LEU A 87 -6.63 -15.11 -7.40
CA LEU A 87 -7.76 -14.59 -8.15
C LEU A 87 -8.69 -13.81 -7.21
N PRO A 88 -9.34 -12.73 -7.68
CA PRO A 88 -10.38 -12.06 -6.90
C PRO A 88 -11.54 -13.02 -6.58
N THR A 89 -12.08 -12.88 -5.37
CA THR A 89 -13.34 -13.53 -4.95
C THR A 89 -14.51 -12.58 -5.12
N ASP A 90 -15.73 -13.09 -5.03
CA ASP A 90 -16.97 -12.30 -4.98
C ASP A 90 -17.22 -11.66 -3.60
N GLN A 91 -16.40 -12.03 -2.60
CA GLN A 91 -16.46 -11.44 -1.26
C GLN A 91 -15.70 -10.12 -1.23
N GLN A 92 -16.37 -9.08 -0.75
CA GLN A 92 -15.75 -7.77 -0.58
C GLN A 92 -14.98 -7.69 0.74
N VAL A 93 -13.81 -7.04 0.68
CA VAL A 93 -12.95 -6.75 1.83
C VAL A 93 -12.57 -5.27 1.86
N THR A 94 -12.18 -4.77 3.05
CA THR A 94 -11.72 -3.40 3.27
C THR A 94 -10.21 -3.29 3.44
N PHE A 95 -9.47 -4.35 3.16
CA PHE A 95 -8.02 -4.44 3.30
C PHE A 95 -7.36 -5.00 2.04
N TYR A 96 -6.06 -4.86 1.96
CA TYR A 96 -5.17 -5.57 1.03
C TYR A 96 -3.86 -5.91 1.76
N ARG A 97 -3.11 -6.87 1.21
CA ARG A 97 -1.83 -7.26 1.79
C ARG A 97 -0.69 -6.43 1.22
N ALA A 98 0.23 -6.04 2.08
CA ALA A 98 1.56 -5.59 1.68
C ALA A 98 2.47 -6.82 1.52
N LEU A 99 3.22 -6.88 0.43
CA LEU A 99 4.15 -7.95 0.15
C LEU A 99 5.54 -7.35 -0.14
N ILE A 100 6.58 -8.05 0.32
CA ILE A 100 7.98 -7.75 -0.02
C ILE A 100 8.38 -8.72 -1.12
N TYR A 101 8.82 -8.20 -2.26
CA TYR A 101 9.16 -8.99 -3.44
C TYR A 101 10.68 -9.11 -3.62
N ALA A 102 11.12 -10.29 -4.04
CA ALA A 102 12.48 -10.49 -4.53
C ALA A 102 12.54 -10.29 -6.05
N ALA A 103 13.42 -9.42 -6.53
CA ALA A 103 13.65 -9.21 -7.94
C ALA A 103 14.41 -10.41 -8.58
N PRO A 104 14.33 -10.61 -9.91
CA PRO A 104 14.99 -11.74 -10.60
C PRO A 104 16.52 -11.57 -10.76
N THR A 105 17.15 -10.87 -9.83
CA THR A 105 18.60 -10.79 -9.69
C THR A 105 19.17 -12.05 -9.04
N GLU A 106 20.47 -12.26 -9.08
CA GLU A 106 21.11 -13.40 -8.41
C GLU A 106 20.82 -13.43 -6.91
N LYS A 107 20.95 -12.28 -6.23
CA LYS A 107 20.63 -12.14 -4.81
C LYS A 107 19.14 -12.38 -4.54
N GLY A 108 18.25 -11.76 -5.31
CA GLY A 108 16.81 -11.94 -5.15
C GLY A 108 16.36 -13.38 -5.36
N LYS A 109 16.91 -14.08 -6.36
CA LYS A 109 16.65 -15.51 -6.58
C LYS A 109 17.08 -16.36 -5.39
N ALA A 110 18.27 -16.12 -4.85
CA ALA A 110 18.76 -16.85 -3.67
C ALA A 110 17.86 -16.64 -2.45
N LEU A 111 17.37 -15.41 -2.19
CA LEU A 111 16.39 -15.15 -1.14
C LEU A 111 15.07 -15.89 -1.39
N ALA A 112 14.56 -15.85 -2.62
CA ALA A 112 13.32 -16.53 -3.01
C ALA A 112 13.42 -18.05 -2.85
N GLU A 113 14.54 -18.66 -3.21
CA GLU A 113 14.80 -20.10 -3.03
C GLU A 113 14.74 -20.50 -1.55
N LYS A 114 15.38 -19.73 -0.66
CA LYS A 114 15.31 -19.96 0.79
C LYS A 114 13.86 -19.88 1.31
N VAL A 115 13.14 -18.82 0.96
CA VAL A 115 11.74 -18.65 1.37
C VAL A 115 10.86 -19.80 0.87
N ASN A 116 11.02 -20.22 -0.38
CA ASN A 116 10.27 -21.34 -0.96
C ASN A 116 10.63 -22.69 -0.31
N ALA A 117 11.84 -22.81 0.22
CA ALA A 117 12.27 -23.98 1.01
C ALA A 117 11.78 -23.93 2.47
N GLY A 118 11.10 -22.87 2.89
CA GLY A 118 10.65 -22.66 4.27
C GLY A 118 11.78 -22.22 5.23
N GLU A 119 12.88 -21.72 4.67
CA GLU A 119 14.01 -21.21 5.46
C GLU A 119 13.81 -19.73 5.81
N SER A 120 14.30 -19.33 6.99
CA SER A 120 14.27 -17.93 7.41
C SER A 120 15.42 -17.15 6.75
N LEU A 121 15.15 -15.91 6.40
CA LEU A 121 16.17 -14.95 5.96
C LEU A 121 16.82 -14.30 7.17
N THR A 122 18.12 -14.02 7.07
CA THR A 122 18.85 -13.26 8.08
C THR A 122 18.84 -11.76 7.74
N TRP A 123 19.07 -10.92 8.77
CA TRP A 123 19.24 -9.49 8.56
C TRP A 123 20.38 -9.17 7.58
N ASP A 124 21.51 -9.87 7.69
CA ASP A 124 22.67 -9.62 6.83
C ASP A 124 22.38 -9.91 5.36
N GLU A 125 21.61 -10.95 5.06
CA GLU A 125 21.16 -11.26 3.70
C GLU A 125 20.25 -10.17 3.14
N LEU A 126 19.33 -9.66 3.95
CA LEU A 126 18.44 -8.56 3.54
C LEU A 126 19.21 -7.25 3.40
N ASN A 127 20.14 -6.97 4.31
CA ASN A 127 20.95 -5.75 4.33
C ASN A 127 22.00 -5.70 3.19
N ASP A 128 22.39 -6.84 2.63
CA ASP A 128 23.27 -6.94 1.45
C ASP A 128 22.53 -6.66 0.12
N CYS A 129 21.22 -6.45 0.17
CA CYS A 129 20.39 -6.15 -0.99
C CYS A 129 20.16 -4.65 -1.18
N VAL A 130 19.88 -4.26 -2.43
CA VAL A 130 19.33 -2.93 -2.73
C VAL A 130 17.81 -3.00 -2.63
N TRP A 131 17.24 -2.16 -1.80
CA TRP A 131 15.81 -2.08 -1.56
C TRP A 131 15.17 -0.94 -2.34
N ALA A 132 14.06 -1.21 -3.00
CA ALA A 132 13.17 -0.20 -3.54
C ALA A 132 11.96 -0.07 -2.62
N VAL A 133 11.68 1.14 -2.16
CA VAL A 133 10.56 1.44 -1.26
C VAL A 133 9.77 2.64 -1.78
N ALA A 134 8.51 2.74 -1.40
CA ALA A 134 7.73 3.95 -1.63
C ALA A 134 8.09 5.05 -0.60
N ASN A 135 7.42 6.19 -0.66
CA ASN A 135 7.59 7.24 0.33
C ASN A 135 7.18 6.77 1.74
N THR A 136 7.64 7.48 2.76
CA THR A 136 7.51 7.10 4.18
C THR A 136 6.08 7.07 4.69
N SER A 137 5.12 7.69 4.03
CA SER A 137 3.70 7.66 4.37
C SER A 137 2.95 6.50 3.71
N SER A 138 3.57 5.79 2.78
CA SER A 138 2.95 4.67 2.09
C SER A 138 2.77 3.48 3.03
N SER A 139 1.52 3.09 3.28
CA SER A 139 1.19 1.95 4.14
C SER A 139 1.86 0.66 3.66
N ALA A 140 1.61 0.26 2.40
CA ALA A 140 2.12 -0.99 1.86
C ALA A 140 3.58 -0.94 1.44
N GLY A 141 4.05 0.21 0.95
CA GLY A 141 5.40 0.34 0.38
C GLY A 141 6.47 0.79 1.37
N TYR A 142 6.11 1.13 2.63
CA TYR A 142 7.06 1.56 3.65
C TYR A 142 6.67 1.18 5.08
N ILE A 143 5.46 1.56 5.54
CA ILE A 143 5.09 1.45 6.96
C ILE A 143 5.02 -0.03 7.37
N TYR A 144 4.19 -0.85 6.69
CA TYR A 144 4.05 -2.26 7.04
C TYR A 144 5.33 -3.08 6.80
N PRO A 145 6.09 -2.90 5.71
CA PRO A 145 7.41 -3.49 5.60
C PRO A 145 8.37 -3.11 6.73
N THR A 146 8.35 -1.86 7.18
CA THR A 146 9.15 -1.43 8.35
C THR A 146 8.71 -2.15 9.61
N MET A 147 7.41 -2.23 9.88
CA MET A 147 6.88 -2.94 11.05
C MET A 147 7.25 -4.42 11.03
N TRP A 148 7.16 -5.06 9.85
CA TRP A 148 7.56 -6.45 9.69
C TRP A 148 9.05 -6.66 9.98
N LEU A 149 9.93 -5.78 9.49
CA LEU A 149 11.36 -5.84 9.80
C LEU A 149 11.62 -5.69 11.32
N MET A 150 10.93 -4.74 11.96
CA MET A 150 11.06 -4.51 13.40
C MET A 150 10.67 -5.74 14.23
N ASP A 151 9.63 -6.45 13.81
CA ASP A 151 9.14 -7.63 14.53
C ASP A 151 10.06 -8.85 14.36
N HIS A 152 10.69 -8.98 13.19
CA HIS A 152 11.51 -10.17 12.85
C HIS A 152 13.01 -9.99 13.08
N TYR A 153 13.53 -8.76 13.20
CA TYR A 153 14.96 -8.47 13.24
C TYR A 153 15.32 -7.45 14.34
N ASP A 154 14.97 -7.77 15.58
CA ASP A 154 15.38 -7.01 16.79
C ASP A 154 15.14 -5.49 16.68
N GLY A 155 14.01 -5.07 16.15
CA GLY A 155 13.63 -3.66 16.00
C GLY A 155 14.31 -2.93 14.85
N LYS A 156 14.98 -3.64 13.93
CA LYS A 156 15.56 -3.06 12.71
C LYS A 156 14.47 -2.49 11.79
N LYS A 157 14.81 -1.43 11.08
CA LYS A 157 13.89 -0.67 10.20
C LYS A 157 14.45 -0.58 8.78
N ILE A 158 13.61 -0.14 7.85
CA ILE A 158 14.07 0.20 6.49
C ILE A 158 15.20 1.24 6.52
N SER A 159 15.17 2.19 7.45
CA SER A 159 16.23 3.20 7.63
C SER A 159 17.58 2.63 8.09
N ASP A 160 17.62 1.39 8.59
CA ASP A 160 18.85 0.72 9.02
C ASP A 160 19.50 -0.11 7.90
N LEU A 161 18.84 -0.23 6.76
CA LEU A 161 19.36 -0.93 5.58
C LEU A 161 20.46 -0.10 4.90
N SER A 162 21.48 -0.79 4.40
CA SER A 162 22.66 -0.17 3.78
C SER A 162 22.36 0.51 2.44
N SER A 163 21.36 0.05 1.70
CA SER A 163 21.03 0.55 0.38
C SER A 163 19.53 0.59 0.13
N VAL A 164 18.95 1.80 0.13
CA VAL A 164 17.52 2.03 -0.07
C VAL A 164 17.31 3.09 -1.14
N LEU A 165 16.44 2.78 -2.10
CA LEU A 165 15.97 3.70 -3.14
C LEU A 165 14.50 4.02 -2.88
N THR A 166 14.16 5.29 -2.77
CA THR A 166 12.75 5.72 -2.72
C THR A 166 12.25 5.97 -4.14
N LEU A 167 11.29 5.18 -4.59
CA LEU A 167 10.76 5.19 -5.95
C LEU A 167 9.24 5.38 -5.93
N GLY A 168 8.70 5.93 -7.02
CA GLY A 168 7.26 5.84 -7.30
C GLY A 168 6.85 4.41 -7.65
N TYR A 169 5.58 4.08 -7.47
CA TYR A 169 5.09 2.73 -7.82
C TYR A 169 5.34 2.36 -9.29
N ALA A 170 5.29 3.33 -10.20
CA ALA A 170 5.53 3.11 -11.62
C ALA A 170 7.03 2.84 -11.95
N ASP A 171 7.92 3.26 -11.07
CA ASP A 171 9.38 3.20 -11.28
C ASP A 171 10.02 2.00 -10.55
N ALA A 172 9.23 1.31 -9.71
CA ALA A 172 9.70 0.19 -8.88
C ALA A 172 9.56 -1.19 -9.57
N PHE A 173 9.06 -1.22 -10.82
CA PHE A 173 8.86 -2.44 -11.59
C PHE A 173 9.77 -2.52 -12.82
#